data_6d1759888b08baab572ac8b562b90a92
#
_entry.id   6d1759888b08baab572ac8b562b90a92
#
_cell.length_a   1.000
_cell.length_b   1.000
_cell.length_c   1.000
_cell.angle_alpha   90.00
_cell.angle_beta   90.00
_cell.angle_gamma   90.00
#
_symmetry.space_group_name_H-M   'P 1'
#
loop_
_entity.id
_entity.type
_entity.pdbx_description
1 polymer ?
#
loop_
_entity_poly.entity_id
_entity_poly.type
_entity_poly.pdbx_seq_one_letter_code
_entity_poly.pdbx_strand_id
1 'polypeptide(L)'
;KPYLVEVTGFAWESLWYHSLHGKFVAGFKENQYKRLMKNVKYGVYVTNEALQKRYPCKGEMLGCSDVELMPSDDKLLENRILKIQKNTGRIVLGTAAFLDVGWKGQEYVIRAMGELKNRGLNNFKYEMIGNGSGDKLRKLIAELHLEDCVSILGAKPHSEVFSWLDSIDIYVQPSFMEGLCRSIVEAMSRACPVICTNVGGNYELVSSDCLFEKADYVRLADILEKMMK
;
A
#
# COMPACT_ATOMS: atom_id res chain seq x y z
N LYS A 1 9.54 -9.20 35.25
CA LYS A 1 8.82 -7.95 34.98
C LYS A 1 7.75 -8.22 33.94
N PRO A 2 6.57 -7.60 34.01
CA PRO A 2 5.59 -7.69 32.93
C PRO A 2 6.15 -7.05 31.66
N TYR A 3 5.88 -7.65 30.50
CA TYR A 3 6.25 -7.14 29.20
C TYR A 3 5.10 -7.36 28.20
N LEU A 4 5.06 -6.53 27.18
CA LEU A 4 4.16 -6.58 26.06
C LEU A 4 4.98 -6.74 24.79
N VAL A 5 4.51 -7.51 23.83
CA VAL A 5 5.16 -7.65 22.53
C VAL A 5 4.29 -7.01 21.47
N GLU A 6 4.87 -6.06 20.73
CA GLU A 6 4.27 -5.47 19.58
C GLU A 6 4.66 -6.26 18.31
N VAL A 7 3.66 -6.55 17.45
CA VAL A 7 3.81 -7.33 16.23
C VAL A 7 3.38 -6.47 15.06
N THR A 8 4.36 -5.98 14.30
CA THR A 8 4.15 -4.98 13.24
C THR A 8 4.26 -5.54 11.81
N GLY A 9 4.71 -6.80 11.66
CA GLY A 9 4.91 -7.38 10.33
C GLY A 9 5.20 -8.87 10.35
N PHE A 10 5.33 -9.42 9.15
CA PHE A 10 5.58 -10.85 8.90
C PHE A 10 7.07 -11.12 8.82
N ALA A 11 7.61 -11.94 9.71
CA ALA A 11 9.04 -12.19 9.83
C ALA A 11 9.63 -12.85 8.58
N TRP A 12 8.92 -13.81 7.97
CA TRP A 12 9.35 -14.50 6.76
C TRP A 12 9.45 -13.52 5.57
N GLU A 13 8.39 -12.78 5.31
CA GLU A 13 8.31 -11.85 4.18
C GLU A 13 9.33 -10.72 4.32
N SER A 14 9.50 -10.18 5.52
CA SER A 14 10.47 -9.13 5.81
C SER A 14 11.89 -9.56 5.47
N LEU A 15 12.27 -10.80 5.78
CA LEU A 15 13.59 -11.33 5.46
C LEU A 15 13.73 -11.73 3.99
N TRP A 16 12.68 -12.36 3.43
CA TRP A 16 12.67 -12.85 2.05
C TRP A 16 12.88 -11.75 1.01
N TYR A 17 12.20 -10.62 1.19
CA TYR A 17 12.28 -9.51 0.24
C TYR A 17 13.45 -8.56 0.52
N HIS A 18 14.06 -8.62 1.71
CA HIS A 18 15.12 -7.70 2.08
C HIS A 18 16.48 -8.04 1.42
N SER A 19 16.87 -9.31 1.37
CA SER A 19 18.18 -9.70 0.85
C SER A 19 18.26 -11.18 0.45
N LEU A 20 19.28 -11.53 -0.35
CA LEU A 20 19.55 -12.93 -0.69
C LEU A 20 19.85 -13.78 0.56
N HIS A 21 20.62 -13.24 1.51
CA HIS A 21 20.87 -13.90 2.79
C HIS A 21 19.57 -14.12 3.58
N GLY A 22 18.69 -13.13 3.57
CA GLY A 22 17.38 -13.20 4.20
C GLY A 22 16.55 -14.39 3.71
N LYS A 23 16.61 -14.72 2.41
CA LYS A 23 15.90 -15.87 1.84
C LYS A 23 16.31 -17.21 2.47
N PHE A 24 17.58 -17.40 2.78
CA PHE A 24 18.07 -18.63 3.40
C PHE A 24 17.66 -18.77 4.87
N VAL A 25 17.53 -17.66 5.59
CA VAL A 25 17.23 -17.67 7.04
C VAL A 25 15.75 -17.42 7.36
N ALA A 26 14.94 -16.98 6.39
CA ALA A 26 13.54 -16.58 6.59
C ALA A 26 12.72 -17.67 7.30
N GLY A 27 12.76 -18.92 6.84
CA GLY A 27 12.01 -20.02 7.42
C GLY A 27 12.44 -20.35 8.86
N PHE A 28 13.74 -20.30 9.13
CA PHE A 28 14.27 -20.52 10.49
C PHE A 28 13.80 -19.42 11.45
N LYS A 29 13.93 -18.16 11.04
CA LYS A 29 13.51 -17.00 11.84
C LYS A 29 11.99 -16.95 12.05
N GLU A 30 11.21 -17.28 11.04
CA GLU A 30 9.76 -17.43 11.15
C GLU A 30 9.38 -18.45 12.23
N ASN A 31 10.01 -19.62 12.23
CA ASN A 31 9.75 -20.65 13.23
C ASN A 31 10.21 -20.23 14.64
N GLN A 32 11.34 -19.53 14.73
CA GLN A 32 11.84 -18.98 15.99
C GLN A 32 10.83 -17.95 16.55
N TYR A 33 10.33 -17.06 15.71
CA TYR A 33 9.36 -16.05 16.08
C TYR A 33 8.04 -16.68 16.56
N LYS A 34 7.50 -17.64 15.81
CA LYS A 34 6.31 -18.41 16.21
C LYS A 34 6.46 -19.10 17.56
N ARG A 35 7.64 -19.68 17.84
CA ARG A 35 7.94 -20.30 19.14
C ARG A 35 7.98 -19.28 20.28
N LEU A 36 8.56 -18.11 20.03
CA LEU A 36 8.62 -17.01 20.99
C LEU A 36 7.21 -16.54 21.33
N MET A 37 6.37 -16.30 20.33
CA MET A 37 5.01 -15.82 20.55
C MET A 37 4.14 -16.77 21.38
N LYS A 38 4.36 -18.07 21.31
CA LYS A 38 3.67 -19.07 22.18
C LYS A 38 3.88 -18.86 23.68
N ASN A 39 4.91 -18.11 24.08
CA ASN A 39 5.21 -17.80 25.49
C ASN A 39 4.84 -16.36 25.88
N VAL A 40 4.38 -15.55 24.91
CA VAL A 40 3.97 -14.16 25.13
C VAL A 40 2.60 -14.14 25.78
N LYS A 41 2.47 -13.35 26.88
CA LYS A 41 1.22 -13.20 27.62
C LYS A 41 0.35 -12.06 27.09
N TYR A 42 0.97 -11.00 26.59
CA TYR A 42 0.29 -9.82 26.06
C TYR A 42 0.90 -9.43 24.70
N GLY A 43 0.10 -9.54 23.63
CA GLY A 43 0.50 -9.15 22.28
C GLY A 43 -0.35 -8.01 21.75
N VAL A 44 0.28 -6.95 21.22
CA VAL A 44 -0.36 -5.90 20.44
C VAL A 44 0.01 -6.09 18.98
N TYR A 45 -0.95 -6.06 18.10
CA TYR A 45 -0.78 -6.31 16.68
C TYR A 45 -1.31 -5.12 15.88
N VAL A 46 -0.60 -4.73 14.84
CA VAL A 46 -1.07 -3.64 13.96
C VAL A 46 -2.27 -4.04 13.10
N THR A 47 -2.60 -5.34 13.05
CA THR A 47 -3.78 -5.90 12.35
C THR A 47 -4.83 -6.36 13.34
N ASN A 48 -6.04 -6.66 12.87
CA ASN A 48 -7.08 -7.29 13.68
C ASN A 48 -7.11 -8.83 13.55
N GLU A 49 -6.59 -9.38 12.45
CA GLU A 49 -6.65 -10.81 12.15
C GLU A 49 -5.35 -11.38 11.57
N ALA A 50 -4.74 -10.74 10.57
CA ALA A 50 -3.68 -11.33 9.74
C ALA A 50 -2.47 -11.77 10.56
N LEU A 51 -1.92 -10.87 11.38
CA LEU A 51 -0.78 -11.17 12.23
C LEU A 51 -1.14 -12.05 13.41
N GLN A 52 -2.34 -11.90 13.99
CA GLN A 52 -2.83 -12.75 15.08
C GLN A 52 -2.99 -14.20 14.63
N LYS A 53 -3.51 -14.44 13.42
CA LYS A 53 -3.60 -15.78 12.82
C LYS A 53 -2.22 -16.39 12.56
N ARG A 54 -1.24 -15.58 12.13
CA ARG A 54 0.12 -16.04 11.81
C ARG A 54 0.97 -16.26 13.05
N TYR A 55 0.84 -15.41 14.06
CA TYR A 55 1.65 -15.37 15.28
C TYR A 55 0.78 -15.29 16.53
N PRO A 56 -0.07 -16.30 16.80
CA PRO A 56 -0.90 -16.29 17.99
C PRO A 56 -0.03 -16.29 19.24
N CYS A 57 -0.35 -15.42 20.21
CA CYS A 57 0.27 -15.48 21.53
C CYS A 57 -0.54 -16.36 22.50
N LYS A 58 0.08 -16.72 23.63
CA LYS A 58 -0.57 -17.59 24.64
C LYS A 58 -1.72 -16.90 25.38
N GLY A 59 -1.65 -15.59 25.55
CA GLY A 59 -2.57 -14.81 26.36
C GLY A 59 -3.42 -13.86 25.56
N GLU A 60 -3.50 -12.61 25.98
CA GLU A 60 -4.38 -11.62 25.38
C GLU A 60 -3.77 -11.01 24.12
N MET A 61 -4.59 -10.85 23.07
CA MET A 61 -4.23 -10.23 21.80
C MET A 61 -5.10 -9.00 21.58
N LEU A 62 -4.45 -7.87 21.30
CA LEU A 62 -5.12 -6.61 20.95
C LEU A 62 -4.71 -6.17 19.56
N GLY A 63 -5.68 -5.87 18.69
CA GLY A 63 -5.44 -5.15 17.45
C GLY A 63 -5.36 -3.65 17.72
N CYS A 64 -4.27 -3.01 17.32
CA CYS A 64 -4.09 -1.57 17.48
C CYS A 64 -3.15 -1.05 16.38
N SER A 65 -3.67 -0.21 15.48
CA SER A 65 -2.84 0.42 14.46
C SER A 65 -1.84 1.40 15.08
N ASP A 66 -0.63 1.45 14.52
CA ASP A 66 0.45 2.38 14.86
C ASP A 66 0.44 3.66 14.02
N VAL A 67 -0.66 3.94 13.32
CA VAL A 67 -0.79 5.08 12.41
C VAL A 67 -1.23 6.32 13.17
N GLU A 68 -0.44 7.39 13.05
CA GLU A 68 -0.83 8.72 13.51
C GLU A 68 -1.61 9.43 12.39
N LEU A 69 -2.86 9.79 12.68
CA LEU A 69 -3.76 10.43 11.73
C LEU A 69 -3.93 11.92 12.05
N MET A 70 -4.04 12.73 11.01
CA MET A 70 -4.44 14.14 11.16
C MET A 70 -5.94 14.22 11.46
N PRO A 71 -6.37 15.22 12.26
CA PRO A 71 -7.79 15.47 12.45
C PRO A 71 -8.53 15.61 11.12
N SER A 72 -9.68 14.97 11.00
CA SER A 72 -10.54 15.04 9.80
C SER A 72 -11.70 16.00 10.03
N ASP A 73 -12.11 16.70 8.98
CA ASP A 73 -13.36 17.47 8.94
C ASP A 73 -14.53 16.50 8.64
N ASP A 74 -15.66 16.70 9.31
CA ASP A 74 -16.90 15.92 9.10
C ASP A 74 -17.39 15.98 7.64
N LYS A 75 -17.03 17.06 6.91
CA LYS A 75 -17.37 17.24 5.48
C LYS A 75 -16.40 16.54 4.50
N LEU A 76 -15.37 15.89 5.01
CA LEU A 76 -14.30 15.32 4.18
C LEU A 76 -14.86 14.30 3.16
N LEU A 77 -15.73 13.41 3.60
CA LEU A 77 -16.38 12.42 2.72
C LEU A 77 -17.27 13.08 1.67
N GLU A 78 -18.08 14.06 2.07
CA GLU A 78 -18.95 14.81 1.16
C GLU A 78 -18.13 15.53 0.09
N ASN A 79 -17.05 16.20 0.50
CA ASN A 79 -16.13 16.88 -0.41
C ASN A 79 -15.48 15.91 -1.40
N ARG A 80 -15.08 14.70 -0.94
CA ARG A 80 -14.54 13.64 -1.81
C ARG A 80 -15.57 13.16 -2.81
N ILE A 81 -16.80 12.90 -2.40
CA ILE A 81 -17.89 12.48 -3.29
C ILE A 81 -18.15 13.56 -4.35
N LEU A 82 -18.22 14.83 -3.94
CA LEU A 82 -18.41 15.95 -4.87
C LEU A 82 -17.24 16.07 -5.87
N LYS A 83 -16.00 15.85 -5.42
CA LYS A 83 -14.82 15.83 -6.28
C LYS A 83 -14.92 14.74 -7.34
N ILE A 84 -15.29 13.50 -6.96
CA ILE A 84 -15.46 12.37 -7.87
C ILE A 84 -16.56 12.66 -8.89
N GLN A 85 -17.72 13.14 -8.44
CA GLN A 85 -18.86 13.43 -9.32
C GLN A 85 -18.59 14.56 -10.33
N LYS A 86 -17.75 15.53 -9.97
CA LYS A 86 -17.42 16.67 -10.84
C LYS A 86 -16.19 16.41 -11.71
N ASN A 87 -15.50 15.30 -11.52
CA ASN A 87 -14.27 15.01 -12.28
C ASN A 87 -14.63 14.65 -13.73
N THR A 88 -14.35 15.58 -14.64
CA THR A 88 -14.44 15.39 -16.10
C THR A 88 -13.06 15.27 -16.75
N GLY A 89 -12.01 15.29 -15.95
CA GLY A 89 -10.63 15.29 -16.39
C GLY A 89 -9.94 13.92 -16.27
N ARG A 90 -8.63 13.96 -16.13
CA ARG A 90 -7.83 12.76 -15.84
C ARG A 90 -8.02 12.31 -14.40
N ILE A 91 -8.16 11.00 -14.20
CA ILE A 91 -8.16 10.37 -12.88
C ILE A 91 -6.72 10.29 -12.39
N VAL A 92 -6.43 10.86 -11.22
CA VAL A 92 -5.10 10.88 -10.63
C VAL A 92 -4.94 9.71 -9.66
N LEU A 93 -4.10 8.75 -10.02
CA LEU A 93 -3.66 7.67 -9.14
C LEU A 93 -2.47 8.14 -8.30
N GLY A 94 -2.31 7.65 -7.08
CA GLY A 94 -1.18 8.01 -6.23
C GLY A 94 -0.62 6.83 -5.43
N THR A 95 0.70 6.80 -5.24
CA THR A 95 1.40 5.88 -4.32
C THR A 95 2.42 6.64 -3.48
N ALA A 96 2.40 6.45 -2.16
CA ALA A 96 3.39 6.97 -1.22
C ALA A 96 4.27 5.83 -0.71
N ALA A 97 5.51 5.72 -1.22
CA ALA A 97 6.44 4.66 -0.81
C ALA A 97 7.89 5.00 -1.23
N PHE A 98 8.89 4.34 -0.61
CA PHE A 98 10.28 4.42 -1.07
C PHE A 98 10.40 3.99 -2.54
N LEU A 99 11.05 4.82 -3.37
CA LEU A 99 11.10 4.67 -4.83
C LEU A 99 12.09 3.59 -5.29
N ASP A 100 13.17 3.39 -4.55
CA ASP A 100 14.25 2.44 -4.91
C ASP A 100 14.05 1.04 -4.30
N VAL A 101 12.91 0.81 -3.66
CA VAL A 101 12.57 -0.42 -2.95
C VAL A 101 11.61 -1.26 -3.79
N GLY A 102 12.14 -2.29 -4.49
CA GLY A 102 11.39 -3.08 -5.47
C GLY A 102 10.13 -3.77 -4.93
N TRP A 103 10.12 -4.19 -3.64
CA TRP A 103 8.91 -4.82 -3.08
C TRP A 103 7.77 -3.84 -2.78
N LYS A 104 7.98 -2.52 -2.97
CA LYS A 104 6.89 -1.52 -2.93
C LYS A 104 6.05 -1.51 -4.21
N GLY A 105 6.55 -2.10 -5.29
CA GLY A 105 5.76 -2.55 -6.45
C GLY A 105 5.25 -1.45 -7.38
N GLN A 106 5.71 -0.19 -7.27
CA GLN A 106 5.25 0.92 -8.14
C GLN A 106 5.39 0.59 -9.63
N GLU A 107 6.35 -0.26 -10.00
CA GLU A 107 6.53 -0.71 -11.39
C GLU A 107 5.27 -1.38 -11.96
N TYR A 108 4.46 -2.06 -11.13
CA TYR A 108 3.24 -2.73 -11.59
C TYR A 108 2.09 -1.75 -11.83
N VAL A 109 2.07 -0.61 -11.13
CA VAL A 109 1.13 0.47 -11.47
C VAL A 109 1.54 1.11 -12.80
N ILE A 110 2.84 1.34 -13.03
CA ILE A 110 3.35 1.86 -14.31
C ILE A 110 2.98 0.89 -15.46
N ARG A 111 3.13 -0.43 -15.26
CA ARG A 111 2.72 -1.44 -16.25
C ARG A 111 1.21 -1.45 -16.48
N ALA A 112 0.39 -1.29 -15.41
CA ALA A 112 -1.07 -1.15 -15.55
C ALA A 112 -1.45 0.10 -16.35
N MET A 113 -0.72 1.23 -16.16
CA MET A 113 -0.89 2.43 -16.99
C MET A 113 -0.59 2.16 -18.46
N GLY A 114 0.49 1.41 -18.75
CA GLY A 114 0.80 0.96 -20.11
C GLY A 114 -0.31 0.09 -20.72
N GLU A 115 -0.86 -0.83 -19.94
CA GLU A 115 -1.98 -1.69 -20.34
C GLU A 115 -3.25 -0.86 -20.63
N LEU A 116 -3.60 0.11 -19.76
CA LEU A 116 -4.73 1.01 -19.99
C LEU A 116 -4.55 1.82 -21.28
N LYS A 117 -3.34 2.34 -21.53
CA LYS A 117 -3.00 3.04 -22.77
C LYS A 117 -3.20 2.16 -24.00
N ASN A 118 -2.77 0.88 -23.96
CA ASN A 118 -2.97 -0.09 -25.04
C ASN A 118 -4.46 -0.38 -25.29
N ARG A 119 -5.31 -0.29 -24.26
CA ARG A 119 -6.78 -0.39 -24.37
C ARG A 119 -7.44 0.91 -24.86
N GLY A 120 -6.66 1.96 -25.15
CA GLY A 120 -7.17 3.27 -25.58
C GLY A 120 -7.69 4.17 -24.44
N LEU A 121 -7.40 3.80 -23.17
CA LEU A 121 -7.81 4.54 -21.98
C LEU A 121 -6.69 5.48 -21.53
N ASN A 122 -6.74 6.75 -21.96
CA ASN A 122 -5.66 7.72 -21.77
C ASN A 122 -5.97 8.81 -20.72
N ASN A 123 -7.06 8.69 -19.98
CA ASN A 123 -7.51 9.69 -19.00
C ASN A 123 -7.02 9.43 -17.57
N PHE A 124 -5.96 8.66 -17.40
CA PHE A 124 -5.28 8.45 -16.12
C PHE A 124 -3.98 9.24 -16.03
N LYS A 125 -3.65 9.64 -14.80
CA LYS A 125 -2.35 10.16 -14.38
C LYS A 125 -1.88 9.37 -13.17
N TYR A 126 -0.58 9.11 -13.04
CA TYR A 126 -0.02 8.44 -11.88
C TYR A 126 1.07 9.27 -11.24
N GLU A 127 0.94 9.53 -9.95
CA GLU A 127 1.89 10.30 -9.14
C GLU A 127 2.50 9.43 -8.05
N MET A 128 3.81 9.49 -7.92
CA MET A 128 4.55 8.79 -6.87
C MET A 128 5.26 9.78 -5.97
N ILE A 129 5.06 9.67 -4.66
CA ILE A 129 5.82 10.40 -3.65
C ILE A 129 6.63 9.42 -2.80
N GLY A 130 7.82 9.85 -2.36
CA GLY A 130 8.70 9.07 -1.50
C GLY A 130 10.17 9.38 -1.69
N ASN A 131 11.00 8.85 -0.79
CA ASN A 131 12.44 8.95 -0.85
C ASN A 131 13.00 7.97 -1.89
N GLY A 132 14.10 8.36 -2.53
CA GLY A 132 14.84 7.59 -3.52
C GLY A 132 14.97 8.31 -4.85
N SER A 133 15.88 7.85 -5.71
CA SER A 133 16.09 8.40 -7.07
C SER A 133 14.97 7.99 -8.04
N GLY A 134 14.44 6.79 -7.86
CA GLY A 134 13.45 6.20 -8.76
C GLY A 134 13.99 5.88 -10.15
N ASP A 135 15.31 5.70 -10.32
CA ASP A 135 15.93 5.53 -11.65
C ASP A 135 15.35 4.34 -12.42
N LYS A 136 15.09 3.23 -11.73
CA LYS A 136 14.45 2.05 -12.37
C LYS A 136 13.03 2.36 -12.85
N LEU A 137 12.29 3.14 -12.06
CA LEU A 137 10.93 3.54 -12.40
C LEU A 137 10.95 4.53 -13.57
N ARG A 138 11.86 5.52 -13.58
CA ARG A 138 12.06 6.47 -14.71
C ARG A 138 12.38 5.74 -16.01
N LYS A 139 13.27 4.73 -15.94
CA LYS A 139 13.60 3.91 -17.10
C LYS A 139 12.38 3.17 -17.63
N LEU A 140 11.58 2.55 -16.75
CA LEU A 140 10.36 1.86 -17.16
C LEU A 140 9.30 2.81 -17.74
N ILE A 141 9.16 4.03 -17.17
CA ILE A 141 8.27 5.07 -17.71
C ILE A 141 8.65 5.43 -19.14
N ALA A 142 9.95 5.62 -19.41
CA ALA A 142 10.46 5.92 -20.75
C ALA A 142 10.27 4.74 -21.72
N GLU A 143 10.56 3.50 -21.29
CA GLU A 143 10.37 2.28 -22.09
C GLU A 143 8.90 2.08 -22.52
N LEU A 144 7.94 2.51 -21.69
CA LEU A 144 6.51 2.41 -21.98
C LEU A 144 5.90 3.69 -22.56
N HIS A 145 6.73 4.73 -22.81
CA HIS A 145 6.29 6.03 -23.33
C HIS A 145 5.15 6.66 -22.52
N LEU A 146 5.34 6.74 -21.17
CA LEU A 146 4.34 7.22 -20.22
C LEU A 146 4.74 8.55 -19.54
N GLU A 147 5.72 9.27 -20.07
CA GLU A 147 6.29 10.50 -19.48
C GLU A 147 5.25 11.61 -19.33
N ASP A 148 4.22 11.61 -20.18
CA ASP A 148 3.13 12.59 -20.18
C ASP A 148 2.06 12.33 -19.10
N CYS A 149 2.04 11.13 -18.53
CA CYS A 149 1.01 10.72 -17.56
C CYS A 149 1.54 10.08 -16.26
N VAL A 150 2.84 9.79 -16.15
CA VAL A 150 3.45 9.24 -14.92
C VAL A 150 4.52 10.19 -14.39
N SER A 151 4.40 10.58 -13.13
CA SER A 151 5.29 11.56 -12.48
C SER A 151 5.86 11.03 -11.16
N ILE A 152 7.16 11.23 -10.95
CA ILE A 152 7.84 11.02 -9.67
C ILE A 152 8.06 12.38 -9.03
N LEU A 153 7.32 12.66 -7.96
CA LEU A 153 7.31 13.96 -7.29
C LEU A 153 8.37 14.08 -6.17
N GLY A 154 9.03 12.95 -5.82
CA GLY A 154 10.02 12.91 -4.76
C GLY A 154 9.43 12.88 -3.35
N ALA A 155 10.29 13.08 -2.34
CA ALA A 155 9.87 13.09 -0.95
C ALA A 155 9.06 14.33 -0.60
N LYS A 156 8.05 14.13 0.26
CA LYS A 156 7.26 15.21 0.85
C LYS A 156 7.34 15.18 2.38
N PRO A 157 7.33 16.32 3.06
CA PRO A 157 7.09 16.37 4.51
C PRO A 157 5.76 15.67 4.84
N HIS A 158 5.68 15.00 6.00
CA HIS A 158 4.47 14.25 6.38
C HIS A 158 3.21 15.12 6.38
N SER A 159 3.31 16.40 6.79
CA SER A 159 2.20 17.35 6.73
C SER A 159 1.66 17.61 5.31
N GLU A 160 2.51 17.51 4.28
CA GLU A 160 2.11 17.69 2.88
C GLU A 160 1.56 16.42 2.25
N VAL A 161 1.79 15.23 2.85
CA VAL A 161 1.24 13.97 2.36
C VAL A 161 -0.28 14.00 2.39
N PHE A 162 -0.89 14.53 3.46
CA PHE A 162 -2.35 14.59 3.57
C PHE A 162 -2.99 15.51 2.53
N SER A 163 -2.41 16.67 2.26
CA SER A 163 -2.91 17.57 1.20
C SER A 163 -2.71 16.96 -0.19
N TRP A 164 -1.64 16.20 -0.40
CA TRP A 164 -1.46 15.43 -1.63
C TRP A 164 -2.49 14.29 -1.75
N LEU A 165 -2.80 13.57 -0.66
CA LEU A 165 -3.87 12.56 -0.63
C LEU A 165 -5.25 13.17 -0.96
N ASP A 166 -5.50 14.43 -0.57
CA ASP A 166 -6.71 15.16 -0.96
C ASP A 166 -6.74 15.48 -2.46
N SER A 167 -5.58 15.70 -3.08
CA SER A 167 -5.46 16.06 -4.50
C SER A 167 -5.63 14.87 -5.45
N ILE A 168 -5.20 13.67 -5.08
CA ILE A 168 -5.35 12.46 -5.91
C ILE A 168 -6.78 11.93 -5.85
N ASP A 169 -7.17 11.06 -6.78
CA ASP A 169 -8.50 10.47 -6.87
C ASP A 169 -8.55 9.04 -6.34
N ILE A 170 -7.51 8.25 -6.55
CA ILE A 170 -7.39 6.86 -6.12
C ILE A 170 -5.99 6.62 -5.56
N TYR A 171 -5.90 6.07 -4.36
CA TYR A 171 -4.64 5.60 -3.80
C TYR A 171 -4.38 4.14 -4.19
N VAL A 172 -3.21 3.84 -4.73
CA VAL A 172 -2.83 2.47 -5.13
C VAL A 172 -1.62 2.01 -4.33
N GLN A 173 -1.74 0.87 -3.63
CA GLN A 173 -0.64 0.27 -2.87
C GLN A 173 -0.27 -1.10 -3.45
N PRO A 174 0.73 -1.19 -4.33
CA PRO A 174 1.08 -2.41 -5.06
C PRO A 174 2.14 -3.27 -4.36
N SER A 175 2.32 -3.14 -3.05
CA SER A 175 3.38 -3.77 -2.28
C SER A 175 3.33 -5.30 -2.31
N PHE A 176 4.52 -5.94 -2.18
CA PHE A 176 4.64 -7.41 -2.09
C PHE A 176 4.60 -7.93 -0.66
N MET A 177 4.81 -7.04 0.30
CA MET A 177 4.73 -7.36 1.72
C MET A 177 4.33 -6.12 2.52
N GLU A 178 3.45 -6.31 3.48
CA GLU A 178 3.07 -5.32 4.49
C GLU A 178 2.68 -6.07 5.79
N GLY A 179 2.78 -5.41 6.94
CA GLY A 179 2.05 -5.81 8.13
C GLY A 179 0.62 -5.30 8.02
N LEU A 180 0.41 -4.05 8.43
CA LEU A 180 -0.70 -3.20 8.03
C LEU A 180 -0.09 -1.98 7.32
N CYS A 181 -0.53 -1.67 6.11
CA CYS A 181 0.04 -0.55 5.35
C CYS A 181 -0.44 0.79 5.90
N ARG A 182 0.44 1.55 6.56
CA ARG A 182 0.11 2.87 7.14
C ARG A 182 -0.42 3.84 6.12
N SER A 183 0.20 3.92 4.95
CA SER A 183 -0.24 4.85 3.89
C SER A 183 -1.61 4.52 3.31
N ILE A 184 -2.09 3.27 3.38
CA ILE A 184 -3.49 2.93 3.09
C ILE A 184 -4.41 3.57 4.14
N VAL A 185 -4.08 3.42 5.44
CA VAL A 185 -4.89 4.00 6.53
C VAL A 185 -4.91 5.53 6.44
N GLU A 186 -3.77 6.15 6.13
CA GLU A 186 -3.67 7.60 5.87
C GLU A 186 -4.57 8.02 4.69
N ALA A 187 -4.54 7.31 3.56
CA ALA A 187 -5.38 7.58 2.40
C ALA A 187 -6.88 7.45 2.74
N MET A 188 -7.26 6.37 3.45
CA MET A 188 -8.64 6.16 3.89
C MET A 188 -9.11 7.25 4.87
N SER A 189 -8.22 7.76 5.75
CA SER A 189 -8.53 8.87 6.64
C SER A 189 -8.85 10.17 5.89
N ARG A 190 -8.44 10.27 4.62
CA ARG A 190 -8.78 11.37 3.69
C ARG A 190 -9.93 11.02 2.75
N ALA A 191 -10.73 10.00 3.08
CA ALA A 191 -11.80 9.47 2.24
C ALA A 191 -11.34 9.17 0.79
N CYS A 192 -10.03 8.89 0.59
CA CYS A 192 -9.49 8.53 -0.70
C CYS A 192 -9.81 7.07 -1.01
N PRO A 193 -10.43 6.73 -2.15
CA PRO A 193 -10.61 5.35 -2.59
C PRO A 193 -9.26 4.64 -2.69
N VAL A 194 -9.20 3.38 -2.26
CA VAL A 194 -7.96 2.60 -2.20
C VAL A 194 -8.08 1.32 -3.00
N ILE A 195 -7.05 1.03 -3.80
CA ILE A 195 -6.82 -0.26 -4.45
C ILE A 195 -5.47 -0.78 -3.94
N CYS A 196 -5.38 -2.03 -3.51
CA CYS A 196 -4.12 -2.55 -2.99
C CYS A 196 -3.92 -4.03 -3.30
N THR A 197 -2.68 -4.48 -3.15
CA THR A 197 -2.37 -5.92 -3.23
C THR A 197 -2.93 -6.67 -2.03
N ASN A 198 -3.36 -7.91 -2.28
CA ASN A 198 -3.81 -8.86 -1.26
C ASN A 198 -2.62 -9.42 -0.47
N VAL A 199 -1.98 -8.58 0.35
CA VAL A 199 -0.81 -8.96 1.16
C VAL A 199 -0.96 -8.48 2.59
N GLY A 200 -0.42 -9.26 3.53
CA GLY A 200 -0.43 -8.90 4.95
C GLY A 200 -1.83 -8.63 5.47
N GLY A 201 -2.00 -7.52 6.17
CA GLY A 201 -3.28 -7.04 6.68
C GLY A 201 -4.08 -6.15 5.72
N ASN A 202 -3.63 -5.96 4.48
CA ASN A 202 -4.31 -5.06 3.53
C ASN A 202 -5.76 -5.48 3.25
N TYR A 203 -6.05 -6.80 3.23
CA TYR A 203 -7.40 -7.31 3.02
C TYR A 203 -8.39 -6.96 4.15
N GLU A 204 -7.88 -6.55 5.31
CA GLU A 204 -8.73 -6.08 6.43
C GLU A 204 -9.22 -4.64 6.22
N LEU A 205 -8.60 -3.89 5.30
CA LEU A 205 -8.84 -2.46 5.09
C LEU A 205 -9.79 -2.16 3.94
N VAL A 206 -9.80 -3.00 2.90
CA VAL A 206 -10.56 -2.74 1.67
C VAL A 206 -11.42 -3.93 1.26
N SER A 207 -12.46 -3.68 0.45
CA SER A 207 -13.28 -4.74 -0.10
C SER A 207 -12.50 -5.61 -1.10
N SER A 208 -12.93 -6.87 -1.28
CA SER A 208 -12.31 -7.83 -2.21
C SER A 208 -12.23 -7.31 -3.65
N ASP A 209 -13.16 -6.47 -4.08
CA ASP A 209 -13.17 -5.89 -5.42
C ASP A 209 -12.05 -4.89 -5.67
N CYS A 210 -11.47 -4.32 -4.59
CA CYS A 210 -10.34 -3.42 -4.63
C CYS A 210 -9.00 -4.12 -4.36
N LEU A 211 -8.99 -5.46 -4.30
CA LEU A 211 -7.79 -6.27 -4.11
C LEU A 211 -7.31 -6.88 -5.43
N PHE A 212 -5.98 -6.93 -5.59
CA PHE A 212 -5.32 -7.67 -6.67
C PHE A 212 -4.11 -8.45 -6.15
N GLU A 213 -3.67 -9.46 -6.87
CA GLU A 213 -2.52 -10.27 -6.49
C GLU A 213 -1.20 -9.56 -6.83
N LYS A 214 -0.12 -9.95 -6.15
CA LYS A 214 1.24 -9.42 -6.40
C LYS A 214 1.58 -9.51 -7.89
N ALA A 215 2.12 -8.43 -8.43
CA ALA A 215 2.53 -8.33 -9.83
C ALA A 215 1.40 -8.44 -10.88
N ASP A 216 0.16 -8.60 -10.49
CA ASP A 216 -0.98 -8.70 -11.41
C ASP A 216 -1.46 -7.31 -11.86
N TYR A 217 -0.64 -6.68 -12.70
CA TYR A 217 -0.94 -5.36 -13.26
C TYR A 217 -2.12 -5.38 -14.25
N VAL A 218 -2.44 -6.54 -14.84
CA VAL A 218 -3.59 -6.69 -15.74
C VAL A 218 -4.87 -6.61 -14.91
N ARG A 219 -4.95 -7.33 -13.78
CA ARG A 219 -6.09 -7.22 -12.85
C ARG A 219 -6.22 -5.81 -12.29
N LEU A 220 -5.11 -5.13 -11.98
CA LEU A 220 -5.14 -3.73 -11.55
C LEU A 220 -5.74 -2.84 -12.64
N ALA A 221 -5.35 -3.01 -13.91
CA ALA A 221 -5.93 -2.28 -15.03
C ALA A 221 -7.44 -2.55 -15.16
N ASP A 222 -7.89 -3.80 -14.98
CA ASP A 222 -9.32 -4.16 -15.02
C ASP A 222 -10.13 -3.47 -13.90
N ILE A 223 -9.57 -3.39 -12.69
CA ILE A 223 -10.22 -2.68 -11.56
C ILE A 223 -10.33 -1.19 -11.91
N LEU A 224 -9.25 -0.57 -12.38
CA LEU A 224 -9.22 0.84 -12.76
C LEU A 224 -10.22 1.15 -13.89
N GLU A 225 -10.29 0.30 -14.91
CA GLU A 225 -11.25 0.45 -16.02
C GLU A 225 -12.71 0.39 -15.53
N LYS A 226 -13.01 -0.48 -14.56
CA LYS A 226 -14.36 -0.56 -13.97
C LYS A 226 -14.75 0.68 -13.19
N MET A 227 -13.80 1.36 -12.54
CA MET A 227 -14.06 2.60 -11.78
C MET A 227 -14.36 3.80 -12.68
N MET A 228 -14.15 3.69 -14.00
CA MET A 228 -14.49 4.72 -14.98
C MET A 228 -15.93 4.63 -15.51
N LYS A 229 -16.58 3.50 -15.29
CA LYS A 229 -17.96 3.22 -15.75
C LYS A 229 -18.96 3.51 -14.65
#